data_b52c2bf28a1a836cbb579addb9ae76ec
#
_entry.id   b52c2bf28a1a836cbb579addb9ae76ec
#
_cell.length_a   1.000
_cell.length_b   1.000
_cell.length_c   1.000
_cell.angle_alpha   90.00
_cell.angle_beta   90.00
_cell.angle_gamma   90.00
#
_symmetry.space_group_name_H-M   'P 1'
#
loop_
_entity.id
_entity.type
_entity.pdbx_description
1 polymer ?
#
loop_
_entity_poly.entity_id
_entity_poly.type
_entity_poly.pdbx_seq_one_letter_code
_entity_poly.pdbx_strand_id
1 'polypeptide(L)'
;MSPDLLTAFADRFGVFVFAISGGVLAVRKQMDLLGVIVLAFFPAIGGGTLRDLLLGQPVFWLSDTLTLILAIAGGLTAFVFYRFVSQFRALRWPDAVGMSLFAVTGAAKAMSLGHGFLVVLIMGAITASAGGLLRDVIANEEPLVLKEGELYATCALAGSGVYFGAVSLGAPETMSFAAGMATAFISRAMGIIFGIKLPRAKD
;
A
#
# COMPACT_ATOMS: atom_id res chain seq x y z
N MET A 1 5.46 17.49 -13.90
CA MET A 1 6.32 16.61 -13.10
C MET A 1 6.69 15.45 -13.98
N SER A 2 7.96 15.06 -14.06
CA SER A 2 8.32 13.86 -14.84
C SER A 2 7.68 12.62 -14.21
N PRO A 3 7.36 11.58 -15.01
CA PRO A 3 6.79 10.33 -14.51
C PRO A 3 7.59 9.71 -13.37
N ASP A 4 8.92 9.70 -13.52
CA ASP A 4 9.82 9.15 -12.49
C ASP A 4 9.75 9.92 -11.17
N LEU A 5 9.64 11.25 -11.23
CA LEU A 5 9.51 12.08 -10.04
C LEU A 5 8.17 11.86 -9.31
N LEU A 6 7.09 11.67 -10.08
CA LEU A 6 5.76 11.36 -9.54
C LEU A 6 5.77 10.01 -8.81
N THR A 7 6.31 8.98 -9.46
CA THR A 7 6.39 7.63 -8.89
C THR A 7 7.27 7.61 -7.64
N ALA A 8 8.44 8.27 -7.68
CA ALA A 8 9.32 8.36 -6.51
C ALA A 8 8.68 9.11 -5.34
N PHE A 9 7.95 10.18 -5.60
CA PHE A 9 7.20 10.91 -4.57
C PHE A 9 6.09 10.01 -3.96
N ALA A 10 5.34 9.33 -4.81
CA ALA A 10 4.25 8.46 -4.38
C ALA A 10 4.77 7.25 -3.59
N ASP A 11 5.88 6.63 -3.99
CA ASP A 11 6.55 5.55 -3.25
C ASP A 11 6.98 6.04 -1.86
N ARG A 12 7.66 7.20 -1.76
CA ARG A 12 8.10 7.76 -0.47
C ARG A 12 6.94 8.14 0.45
N PHE A 13 5.90 8.77 -0.11
CA PHE A 13 4.70 9.11 0.67
C PHE A 13 3.95 7.85 1.09
N GLY A 14 3.83 6.86 0.21
CA GLY A 14 3.26 5.55 0.52
C GLY A 14 4.00 4.82 1.63
N VAL A 15 5.34 4.84 1.60
CA VAL A 15 6.20 4.30 2.66
C VAL A 15 5.88 4.95 4.01
N PHE A 16 5.84 6.28 4.07
CA PHE A 16 5.53 7.00 5.31
C PHE A 16 4.16 6.62 5.87
N VAL A 17 3.13 6.63 5.02
CA VAL A 17 1.75 6.32 5.43
C VAL A 17 1.59 4.84 5.83
N PHE A 18 2.21 3.92 5.11
CA PHE A 18 2.19 2.51 5.49
C PHE A 18 2.98 2.24 6.77
N ALA A 19 4.07 2.98 7.01
CA ALA A 19 4.79 2.92 8.28
C ALA A 19 3.91 3.36 9.46
N ILE A 20 3.10 4.41 9.28
CA ILE A 20 2.09 4.80 10.29
C ILE A 20 1.14 3.62 10.56
N SER A 21 0.65 2.95 9.52
CA SER A 21 -0.23 1.78 9.66
C SER A 21 0.41 0.65 10.50
N GLY A 22 1.68 0.33 10.24
CA GLY A 22 2.43 -0.64 11.04
C GLY A 22 2.63 -0.20 12.49
N GLY A 23 3.03 1.07 12.68
CA GLY A 23 3.19 1.66 14.00
C GLY A 23 1.89 1.68 14.82
N VAL A 24 0.75 1.95 14.18
CA VAL A 24 -0.58 1.87 14.81
C VAL A 24 -0.85 0.47 15.37
N LEU A 25 -0.56 -0.56 14.58
CA LEU A 25 -0.76 -1.93 15.01
C LEU A 25 0.18 -2.31 16.17
N ALA A 26 1.46 -1.92 16.08
CA ALA A 26 2.45 -2.16 17.12
C ALA A 26 2.06 -1.51 18.47
N VAL A 27 1.62 -0.25 18.44
CA VAL A 27 1.14 0.46 19.62
C VAL A 27 -0.08 -0.25 20.24
N ARG A 28 -1.01 -0.75 19.44
CA ARG A 28 -2.15 -1.55 19.91
C ARG A 28 -1.74 -2.87 20.56
N LYS A 29 -0.65 -3.46 20.07
CA LYS A 29 -0.05 -4.67 20.64
C LYS A 29 0.85 -4.37 21.84
N GLN A 30 0.90 -3.12 22.29
CA GLN A 30 1.72 -2.67 23.43
C GLN A 30 3.22 -2.96 23.26
N MET A 31 3.69 -2.91 22.01
CA MET A 31 5.12 -3.05 21.72
C MET A 31 5.88 -1.80 22.18
N ASP A 32 7.13 -2.00 22.57
CA ASP A 32 8.05 -0.89 22.86
C ASP A 32 8.43 -0.10 21.62
N LEU A 33 9.21 0.96 21.78
CA LEU A 33 9.62 1.84 20.71
C LEU A 33 10.33 1.09 19.56
N LEU A 34 11.19 0.12 19.91
CA LEU A 34 11.90 -0.67 18.91
C LEU A 34 10.91 -1.57 18.15
N GLY A 35 10.02 -2.23 18.85
CA GLY A 35 8.95 -3.04 18.26
C GLY A 35 8.06 -2.23 17.32
N VAL A 36 7.73 -0.99 17.68
CA VAL A 36 6.96 -0.06 16.82
C VAL A 36 7.71 0.26 15.54
N ILE A 37 9.00 0.59 15.62
CA ILE A 37 9.83 0.89 14.44
C ILE A 37 9.95 -0.35 13.55
N VAL A 38 10.23 -1.52 14.11
CA VAL A 38 10.37 -2.78 13.38
C VAL A 38 9.06 -3.13 12.68
N LEU A 39 7.92 -3.10 13.38
CA LEU A 39 6.65 -3.46 12.76
C LEU A 39 6.17 -2.40 11.74
N ALA A 40 6.55 -1.14 11.89
CA ALA A 40 6.28 -0.09 10.92
C ALA A 40 7.06 -0.30 9.60
N PHE A 41 8.26 -0.88 9.69
CA PHE A 41 9.16 -1.08 8.56
C PHE A 41 8.59 -2.07 7.53
N PHE A 42 7.99 -3.18 7.98
CA PHE A 42 7.48 -4.23 7.10
C PHE A 42 6.41 -3.77 6.10
N PRO A 43 5.32 -3.08 6.50
CA PRO A 43 4.35 -2.59 5.54
C PRO A 43 4.92 -1.48 4.65
N ALA A 44 5.84 -0.67 5.18
CA ALA A 44 6.41 0.46 4.47
C ALA A 44 7.23 0.03 3.25
N ILE A 45 8.06 -1.00 3.38
CA ILE A 45 8.99 -1.42 2.32
C ILE A 45 8.67 -2.79 1.71
N GLY A 46 7.89 -3.62 2.41
CA GLY A 46 7.69 -5.03 2.04
C GLY A 46 7.05 -5.20 0.67
N GLY A 47 5.99 -4.44 0.37
CA GLY A 47 5.30 -4.50 -0.92
C GLY A 47 6.19 -4.10 -2.09
N GLY A 48 6.93 -2.99 -1.96
CA GLY A 48 7.87 -2.54 -2.96
C GLY A 48 9.08 -3.45 -3.12
N THR A 49 9.56 -4.06 -2.02
CA THR A 49 10.63 -5.06 -2.07
C THR A 49 10.20 -6.28 -2.88
N LEU A 50 9.01 -6.83 -2.59
CA LEU A 50 8.50 -7.98 -3.33
C LEU A 50 8.27 -7.64 -4.81
N ARG A 51 7.72 -6.45 -5.10
CA ARG A 51 7.58 -5.93 -6.48
C ARG A 51 8.91 -5.97 -7.21
N ASP A 52 9.94 -5.34 -6.63
CA ASP A 52 11.22 -5.17 -7.31
C ASP A 52 11.92 -6.52 -7.52
N LEU A 53 11.86 -7.42 -6.54
CA LEU A 53 12.39 -8.78 -6.68
C LEU A 53 11.69 -9.56 -7.81
N LEU A 54 10.36 -9.52 -7.88
CA LEU A 54 9.59 -10.22 -8.91
C LEU A 54 9.83 -9.64 -10.31
N LEU A 55 10.09 -8.33 -10.41
CA LEU A 55 10.41 -7.65 -11.67
C LEU A 55 11.90 -7.70 -12.02
N GLY A 56 12.74 -8.38 -11.23
CA GLY A 56 14.19 -8.44 -11.44
C GLY A 56 14.88 -7.09 -11.35
N GLN A 57 14.34 -6.18 -10.55
CA GLN A 57 14.87 -4.83 -10.38
C GLN A 57 15.61 -4.68 -9.05
N PRO A 58 16.58 -3.76 -8.96
CA PRO A 58 17.19 -3.40 -7.68
C PRO A 58 16.12 -2.93 -6.70
N VAL A 59 16.19 -3.43 -5.46
CA VAL A 59 15.23 -3.06 -4.41
C VAL A 59 15.34 -1.58 -4.10
N PHE A 60 14.25 -0.84 -4.24
CA PHE A 60 14.19 0.63 -4.30
C PHE A 60 14.79 1.35 -3.09
N TRP A 61 14.61 0.82 -1.89
CA TRP A 61 15.07 1.46 -0.65
C TRP A 61 16.56 1.20 -0.33
N LEU A 62 17.21 0.22 -0.98
CA LEU A 62 18.66 -0.04 -0.74
C LEU A 62 19.55 1.13 -1.18
N SER A 63 19.11 1.89 -2.16
CA SER A 63 19.82 3.08 -2.68
C SER A 63 19.20 4.41 -2.24
N ASP A 64 18.07 4.39 -1.50
CA ASP A 64 17.34 5.58 -1.08
C ASP A 64 17.22 5.68 0.45
N THR A 65 18.22 6.27 1.09
CA THR A 65 18.24 6.51 2.54
C THR A 65 17.01 7.30 3.03
N LEU A 66 16.47 8.20 2.20
CA LEU A 66 15.28 8.98 2.57
C LEU A 66 14.06 8.08 2.79
N THR A 67 13.90 7.05 1.99
CA THR A 67 12.85 6.04 2.18
C THR A 67 12.94 5.37 3.56
N LEU A 68 14.14 5.01 4.02
CA LEU A 68 14.35 4.43 5.35
C LEU A 68 14.01 5.42 6.47
N ILE A 69 14.44 6.67 6.32
CA ILE A 69 14.12 7.75 7.27
C ILE A 69 12.60 7.95 7.36
N LEU A 70 11.88 7.94 6.24
CA LEU A 70 10.43 8.09 6.20
C LEU A 70 9.71 6.90 6.84
N ALA A 71 10.21 5.69 6.68
CA ALA A 71 9.67 4.51 7.36
C ALA A 71 9.79 4.63 8.89
N ILE A 72 10.96 5.05 9.38
CA ILE A 72 11.21 5.30 10.81
C ILE A 72 10.32 6.46 11.30
N ALA A 73 10.26 7.56 10.57
CA ALA A 73 9.45 8.73 10.93
C ALA A 73 7.96 8.38 11.02
N GLY A 74 7.43 7.55 10.12
CA GLY A 74 6.05 7.06 10.18
C GLY A 74 5.76 6.23 11.44
N GLY A 75 6.67 5.32 11.79
CA GLY A 75 6.59 4.55 13.04
C GLY A 75 6.62 5.45 14.29
N LEU A 76 7.54 6.39 14.34
CA LEU A 76 7.65 7.38 15.43
C LEU A 76 6.40 8.26 15.52
N THR A 77 5.83 8.67 14.39
CA THR A 77 4.58 9.43 14.35
C THR A 77 3.45 8.65 15.03
N ALA A 78 3.29 7.37 14.71
CA ALA A 78 2.29 6.52 15.34
C ALA A 78 2.54 6.36 16.85
N PHE A 79 3.80 6.24 17.28
CA PHE A 79 4.18 6.11 18.69
C PHE A 79 3.87 7.38 19.50
N VAL A 80 4.25 8.55 18.97
CA VAL A 80 4.02 9.84 19.66
C VAL A 80 2.54 10.18 19.76
N PHE A 81 1.79 9.92 18.68
CA PHE A 81 0.35 10.19 18.62
C PHE A 81 -0.53 9.02 19.07
N TYR A 82 0.00 8.10 19.89
CA TYR A 82 -0.68 6.87 20.30
C TYR A 82 -2.09 7.09 20.88
N ARG A 83 -2.33 8.18 21.61
CA ARG A 83 -3.64 8.52 22.20
C ARG A 83 -4.73 8.73 21.16
N PHE A 84 -4.38 9.34 20.02
CA PHE A 84 -5.31 9.52 18.90
C PHE A 84 -5.49 8.23 18.11
N VAL A 85 -4.42 7.46 17.99
CA VAL A 85 -4.35 6.22 17.21
C VAL A 85 -5.10 5.08 17.89
N SER A 86 -5.12 5.00 19.23
CA SER A 86 -5.77 3.93 19.97
C SER A 86 -7.31 4.01 19.96
N GLN A 87 -7.88 5.21 19.80
CA GLN A 87 -9.32 5.46 19.90
C GLN A 87 -10.10 5.24 18.59
N PHE A 88 -9.46 5.21 17.44
CA PHE A 88 -10.12 5.08 16.15
C PHE A 88 -9.91 3.69 15.50
N ARG A 89 -10.76 3.36 14.53
CA ARG A 89 -10.49 2.33 13.50
C ARG A 89 -9.27 2.74 12.63
N ALA A 90 -8.23 3.26 13.29
CA ALA A 90 -7.13 4.05 12.76
C ALA A 90 -6.17 3.24 11.86
N LEU A 91 -6.16 1.91 11.94
CA LEU A 91 -5.33 1.07 11.08
C LEU A 91 -5.81 1.10 9.63
N ARG A 92 -7.13 1.08 9.40
CA ARG A 92 -7.71 0.89 8.06
C ARG A 92 -7.50 2.10 7.14
N TRP A 93 -7.44 3.32 7.69
CA TRP A 93 -7.34 4.53 6.87
C TRP A 93 -5.93 4.79 6.34
N PRO A 94 -4.86 4.81 7.15
CA PRO A 94 -3.49 4.86 6.63
C PRO A 94 -3.20 3.69 5.68
N ASP A 95 -3.69 2.48 6.02
CA ASP A 95 -3.55 1.32 5.16
C ASP A 95 -4.25 1.53 3.80
N ALA A 96 -5.46 2.09 3.76
CA ALA A 96 -6.19 2.38 2.53
C ALA A 96 -5.46 3.40 1.65
N VAL A 97 -4.87 4.44 2.24
CA VAL A 97 -4.06 5.43 1.51
C VAL A 97 -2.79 4.79 0.95
N GLY A 98 -2.04 4.08 1.79
CA GLY A 98 -0.81 3.39 1.37
C GLY A 98 -1.08 2.35 0.29
N MET A 99 -2.14 1.54 0.46
CA MET A 99 -2.58 0.55 -0.51
C MET A 99 -2.90 1.18 -1.87
N SER A 100 -3.64 2.30 -1.89
CA SER A 100 -4.02 2.97 -3.14
C SER A 100 -2.82 3.56 -3.89
N LEU A 101 -1.84 4.10 -3.18
CA LEU A 101 -0.58 4.57 -3.75
C LEU A 101 0.22 3.40 -4.33
N PHE A 102 0.43 2.35 -3.55
CA PHE A 102 1.25 1.21 -3.97
C PHE A 102 0.59 0.35 -5.07
N ALA A 103 -0.73 0.36 -5.18
CA ALA A 103 -1.41 -0.26 -6.31
C ALA A 103 -0.99 0.40 -7.63
N VAL A 104 -0.96 1.73 -7.66
CA VAL A 104 -0.62 2.46 -8.89
C VAL A 104 0.89 2.50 -9.13
N THR A 105 1.73 2.68 -8.09
CA THR A 105 3.20 2.64 -8.27
C THR A 105 3.67 1.25 -8.72
N GLY A 106 3.05 0.18 -8.19
CA GLY A 106 3.33 -1.18 -8.63
C GLY A 106 2.95 -1.43 -10.10
N ALA A 107 1.76 -0.95 -10.48
CA ALA A 107 1.28 -1.01 -11.86
C ALA A 107 2.17 -0.17 -12.81
N ALA A 108 2.51 1.06 -12.41
CA ALA A 108 3.35 1.95 -13.19
C ALA A 108 4.75 1.37 -13.44
N LYS A 109 5.36 0.78 -12.41
CA LYS A 109 6.66 0.12 -12.53
C LYS A 109 6.61 -1.05 -13.50
N ALA A 110 5.61 -1.93 -13.39
CA ALA A 110 5.45 -3.06 -14.30
C ALA A 110 5.20 -2.59 -15.74
N MET A 111 4.37 -1.55 -15.93
CA MET A 111 4.08 -0.99 -17.23
C MET A 111 5.31 -0.32 -17.88
N SER A 112 6.13 0.40 -17.11
CA SER A 112 7.37 1.04 -17.60
C SER A 112 8.41 0.01 -18.07
N LEU A 113 8.36 -1.22 -17.57
CA LEU A 113 9.18 -2.35 -18.00
C LEU A 113 8.59 -3.12 -19.19
N GLY A 114 7.49 -2.64 -19.77
CA GLY A 114 6.87 -3.23 -20.97
C GLY A 114 6.00 -4.45 -20.70
N HIS A 115 5.62 -4.72 -19.45
CA HIS A 115 4.73 -5.84 -19.14
C HIS A 115 3.28 -5.57 -19.60
N GLY A 116 2.60 -6.64 -19.99
CA GLY A 116 1.22 -6.60 -20.43
C GLY A 116 0.21 -6.42 -19.30
N PHE A 117 -1.06 -6.18 -19.66
CA PHE A 117 -2.17 -5.85 -18.78
C PHE A 117 -2.27 -6.70 -17.50
N LEU A 118 -2.28 -8.04 -17.64
CA LEU A 118 -2.43 -8.94 -16.49
C LEU A 118 -1.28 -8.80 -15.48
N VAL A 119 -0.04 -8.71 -15.96
CA VAL A 119 1.13 -8.54 -15.09
C VAL A 119 1.07 -7.20 -14.38
N VAL A 120 0.68 -6.12 -15.07
CA VAL A 120 0.52 -4.79 -14.49
C VAL A 120 -0.52 -4.81 -13.36
N LEU A 121 -1.67 -5.45 -13.56
CA LEU A 121 -2.71 -5.57 -12.52
C LEU A 121 -2.22 -6.36 -11.31
N ILE A 122 -1.61 -7.52 -11.55
CA ILE A 122 -1.11 -8.40 -10.49
C ILE A 122 0.00 -7.72 -9.71
N MET A 123 0.93 -7.05 -10.38
CA MET A 123 2.03 -6.33 -9.72
C MET A 123 1.54 -5.17 -8.88
N GLY A 124 0.51 -4.44 -9.33
CA GLY A 124 -0.15 -3.44 -8.52
C GLY A 124 -0.81 -4.04 -7.27
N ALA A 125 -1.55 -5.14 -7.42
CA ALA A 125 -2.19 -5.81 -6.29
C ALA A 125 -1.17 -6.39 -5.29
N ILE A 126 -0.09 -7.03 -5.77
CA ILE A 126 0.99 -7.55 -4.92
C ILE A 126 1.67 -6.41 -4.16
N THR A 127 2.05 -5.33 -4.85
CA THR A 127 2.73 -4.19 -4.23
C THR A 127 1.88 -3.57 -3.14
N ALA A 128 0.58 -3.43 -3.40
CA ALA A 128 -0.38 -2.85 -2.47
C ALA A 128 -0.64 -3.72 -1.24
N SER A 129 -0.67 -5.04 -1.40
CA SER A 129 -1.13 -5.95 -0.35
C SER A 129 -0.01 -6.61 0.45
N ALA A 130 1.15 -6.87 -0.16
CA ALA A 130 2.21 -7.65 0.49
C ALA A 130 2.76 -6.98 1.76
N GLY A 131 2.88 -5.66 1.77
CA GLY A 131 3.34 -4.93 2.96
C GLY A 131 2.37 -5.10 4.14
N GLY A 132 1.07 -4.91 3.92
CA GLY A 132 0.04 -5.12 4.92
C GLY A 132 -0.06 -6.59 5.38
N LEU A 133 0.10 -7.55 4.44
CA LEU A 133 0.15 -8.97 4.75
C LEU A 133 1.30 -9.31 5.70
N LEU A 134 2.52 -8.83 5.41
CA LEU A 134 3.68 -9.04 6.27
C LEU A 134 3.45 -8.43 7.66
N ARG A 135 2.95 -7.21 7.74
CA ARG A 135 2.61 -6.54 9.00
C ARG A 135 1.68 -7.41 9.86
N ASP A 136 0.58 -7.86 9.26
CA ASP A 136 -0.47 -8.58 9.99
C ASP A 136 0.03 -9.95 10.45
N VAL A 137 0.75 -10.69 9.58
CA VAL A 137 1.36 -11.99 9.93
C VAL A 137 2.38 -11.84 11.08
N ILE A 138 3.28 -10.84 11.01
CA ILE A 138 4.28 -10.63 12.08
C ILE A 138 3.61 -10.23 13.39
N ALA A 139 2.53 -9.45 13.33
CA ALA A 139 1.76 -9.06 14.50
C ALA A 139 0.82 -10.15 15.02
N ASN A 140 0.80 -11.33 14.40
CA ASN A 140 -0.13 -12.42 14.70
C ASN A 140 -1.61 -11.95 14.64
N GLU A 141 -1.96 -11.26 13.55
CA GLU A 141 -3.31 -10.83 13.22
C GLU A 141 -3.76 -11.48 11.91
N GLU A 142 -5.08 -11.63 11.75
CA GLU A 142 -5.65 -12.05 10.47
C GLU A 142 -5.39 -10.99 9.42
N PRO A 143 -4.66 -11.31 8.32
CA PRO A 143 -4.32 -10.31 7.30
C PRO A 143 -5.56 -9.67 6.68
N LEU A 144 -5.57 -8.32 6.59
CA LEU A 144 -6.68 -7.57 6.01
C LEU A 144 -7.04 -8.04 4.58
N VAL A 145 -6.04 -8.42 3.80
CA VAL A 145 -6.24 -8.89 2.41
C VAL A 145 -6.98 -10.24 2.35
N LEU A 146 -6.86 -11.06 3.38
CA LEU A 146 -7.51 -12.38 3.51
C LEU A 146 -8.75 -12.33 4.39
N LYS A 147 -8.93 -11.23 5.11
CA LYS A 147 -10.04 -11.09 6.05
C LYS A 147 -11.36 -11.10 5.33
N GLU A 148 -12.27 -11.89 5.89
CA GLU A 148 -13.61 -12.04 5.35
C GLU A 148 -14.33 -10.70 5.12
N GLY A 149 -14.79 -10.53 3.89
CA GLY A 149 -15.59 -9.36 3.49
C GLY A 149 -14.78 -8.08 3.30
N GLU A 150 -13.47 -8.11 3.32
CA GLU A 150 -12.65 -6.93 3.02
C GLU A 150 -12.42 -6.82 1.51
N LEU A 151 -12.89 -5.71 0.92
CA LEU A 151 -12.54 -5.35 -0.45
C LEU A 151 -11.12 -4.76 -0.46
N TYR A 152 -10.09 -5.61 -0.47
CA TYR A 152 -8.70 -5.17 -0.43
C TYR A 152 -8.01 -5.31 -1.80
N ALA A 153 -7.72 -6.54 -2.18
CA ALA A 153 -7.05 -6.82 -3.45
C ALA A 153 -7.88 -6.38 -4.67
N THR A 154 -9.20 -6.48 -4.59
CA THR A 154 -10.11 -6.01 -5.65
C THR A 154 -10.02 -4.51 -5.88
N CYS A 155 -9.85 -3.71 -4.82
CA CYS A 155 -9.65 -2.26 -4.95
C CYS A 155 -8.31 -1.93 -5.58
N ALA A 156 -7.24 -2.66 -5.21
CA ALA A 156 -5.93 -2.51 -5.82
C ALA A 156 -5.95 -2.87 -7.32
N LEU A 157 -6.58 -4.00 -7.67
CA LEU A 157 -6.77 -4.40 -9.08
C LEU A 157 -7.56 -3.37 -9.87
N ALA A 158 -8.66 -2.82 -9.31
CA ALA A 158 -9.45 -1.80 -9.97
C ALA A 158 -8.64 -0.52 -10.23
N GLY A 159 -7.88 -0.04 -9.23
CA GLY A 159 -7.03 1.13 -9.39
C GLY A 159 -5.92 0.93 -10.42
N SER A 160 -5.25 -0.23 -10.38
CA SER A 160 -4.22 -0.60 -11.37
C SER A 160 -4.81 -0.71 -12.78
N GLY A 161 -6.03 -1.25 -12.90
CA GLY A 161 -6.73 -1.36 -14.19
C GLY A 161 -7.10 0.00 -14.78
N VAL A 162 -7.60 0.91 -13.95
CA VAL A 162 -7.89 2.29 -14.37
C VAL A 162 -6.62 3.03 -14.80
N TYR A 163 -5.54 2.89 -14.04
CA TYR A 163 -4.24 3.45 -14.42
C TYR A 163 -3.78 2.93 -15.78
N PHE A 164 -3.74 1.61 -15.94
CA PHE A 164 -3.33 0.98 -17.22
C PHE A 164 -4.19 1.44 -18.39
N GLY A 165 -5.52 1.41 -18.23
CA GLY A 165 -6.45 1.82 -19.27
C GLY A 165 -6.28 3.27 -19.68
N ALA A 166 -6.15 4.19 -18.69
CA ALA A 166 -5.98 5.61 -18.97
C ALA A 166 -4.67 5.90 -19.73
N VAL A 167 -3.54 5.30 -19.31
CA VAL A 167 -2.26 5.44 -20.03
C VAL A 167 -2.36 4.85 -21.43
N SER A 168 -2.98 3.69 -21.60
CA SER A 168 -3.14 3.02 -22.90
C SER A 168 -4.03 3.82 -23.88
N LEU A 169 -4.94 4.64 -23.34
CA LEU A 169 -5.77 5.57 -24.12
C LEU A 169 -5.09 6.92 -24.41
N GLY A 170 -3.83 7.08 -23.99
CA GLY A 170 -3.04 8.29 -24.25
C GLY A 170 -3.27 9.43 -23.26
N ALA A 171 -3.92 9.16 -22.09
CA ALA A 171 -4.07 10.19 -21.08
C ALA A 171 -2.70 10.53 -20.44
N PRO A 172 -2.51 11.79 -20.00
CA PRO A 172 -1.31 12.18 -19.28
C PRO A 172 -1.06 11.29 -18.06
N GLU A 173 0.19 10.88 -17.84
CA GLU A 173 0.52 9.93 -16.77
C GLU A 173 0.11 10.41 -15.39
N THR A 174 0.27 11.70 -15.10
CA THR A 174 -0.17 12.30 -13.83
C THR A 174 -1.67 12.15 -13.60
N MET A 175 -2.48 12.33 -14.66
CA MET A 175 -3.94 12.15 -14.58
C MET A 175 -4.31 10.67 -14.42
N SER A 176 -3.62 9.78 -15.15
CA SER A 176 -3.82 8.34 -15.06
C SER A 176 -3.48 7.81 -13.67
N PHE A 177 -2.37 8.31 -13.11
CA PHE A 177 -1.95 8.00 -11.74
C PHE A 177 -2.99 8.44 -10.71
N ALA A 178 -3.44 9.70 -10.80
CA ALA A 178 -4.46 10.25 -9.90
C ALA A 178 -5.80 9.49 -10.02
N ALA A 179 -6.23 9.15 -11.24
CA ALA A 179 -7.45 8.38 -11.47
C ALA A 179 -7.36 6.96 -10.90
N GLY A 180 -6.26 6.26 -11.11
CA GLY A 180 -6.01 4.94 -10.54
C GLY A 180 -6.00 4.96 -9.02
N MET A 181 -5.27 5.91 -8.41
CA MET A 181 -5.20 6.09 -6.96
C MET A 181 -6.59 6.42 -6.37
N ALA A 182 -7.31 7.36 -6.97
CA ALA A 182 -8.65 7.73 -6.53
C ALA A 182 -9.61 6.53 -6.60
N THR A 183 -9.55 5.73 -7.67
CA THR A 183 -10.37 4.52 -7.82
C THR A 183 -10.06 3.51 -6.72
N ALA A 184 -8.80 3.20 -6.47
CA ALA A 184 -8.39 2.28 -5.40
C ALA A 184 -8.82 2.79 -4.03
N PHE A 185 -8.60 4.07 -3.74
CA PHE A 185 -8.93 4.67 -2.45
C PHE A 185 -10.44 4.76 -2.23
N ILE A 186 -11.20 5.28 -3.20
CA ILE A 186 -12.66 5.44 -3.06
C ILE A 186 -13.34 4.08 -2.92
N SER A 187 -12.98 3.09 -3.74
CA SER A 187 -13.54 1.75 -3.62
C SER A 187 -13.21 1.10 -2.27
N ARG A 188 -11.99 1.31 -1.75
CA ARG A 188 -11.60 0.85 -0.42
C ARG A 188 -12.36 1.58 0.69
N ALA A 189 -12.49 2.90 0.59
CA ALA A 189 -13.26 3.72 1.53
C ALA A 189 -14.73 3.29 1.58
N MET A 190 -15.35 3.02 0.43
CA MET A 190 -16.71 2.47 0.37
C MET A 190 -16.80 1.11 1.07
N GLY A 191 -15.83 0.22 0.87
CA GLY A 191 -15.77 -1.06 1.60
C GLY A 191 -15.70 -0.87 3.12
N ILE A 192 -14.87 0.08 3.59
CA ILE A 192 -14.70 0.38 5.01
C ILE A 192 -15.96 1.01 5.63
N ILE A 193 -16.60 1.96 4.92
CA ILE A 193 -17.74 2.73 5.43
C ILE A 193 -19.03 1.90 5.37
N PHE A 194 -19.31 1.29 4.22
CA PHE A 194 -20.58 0.60 3.96
C PHE A 194 -20.52 -0.91 4.24
N GLY A 195 -19.35 -1.47 4.57
CA GLY A 195 -19.18 -2.88 4.85
C GLY A 195 -19.50 -3.77 3.64
N ILE A 196 -19.18 -3.31 2.43
CA ILE A 196 -19.42 -4.06 1.19
C ILE A 196 -18.53 -5.30 1.19
N LYS A 197 -19.11 -6.47 0.91
CA LYS A 197 -18.44 -7.77 0.96
C LYS A 197 -18.46 -8.46 -0.40
N LEU A 198 -17.42 -9.25 -0.65
CA LEU A 198 -17.42 -10.18 -1.78
C LEU A 198 -18.34 -11.38 -1.48
N PRO A 199 -18.95 -11.96 -2.53
CA PRO A 199 -19.74 -13.19 -2.38
C PRO A 199 -18.86 -14.34 -1.90
N ARG A 200 -19.42 -15.23 -1.08
CA ARG A 200 -18.79 -16.46 -0.61
C ARG A 200 -19.30 -17.66 -1.37
N ALA A 201 -18.45 -18.69 -1.44
CA ALA A 201 -18.97 -20.04 -1.69
C ALA A 201 -19.95 -20.38 -0.56
N LYS A 202 -21.16 -20.76 -0.91
CA LYS A 202 -22.14 -21.28 0.07
C LYS A 202 -21.81 -22.75 0.29
N ASP A 203 -21.73 -23.14 1.56
CA ASP A 203 -21.78 -24.54 1.95
C ASP A 203 -23.14 -25.15 1.60
#